data_312f4f74328d44dc216937de577033c8
#
_entry.id   312f4f74328d44dc216937de577033c8
#
_cell.length_a   1.000
_cell.length_b   1.000
_cell.length_c   1.000
_cell.angle_alpha   90.00
_cell.angle_beta   90.00
_cell.angle_gamma   90.00
#
_symmetry.space_group_name_H-M   'P 1'
#
loop_
_entity.id
_entity.type
_entity.pdbx_description
1 polymer ?
#
loop_
_entity_poly.entity_id
_entity_poly.type
_entity_poly.pdbx_seq_one_letter_code
_entity_poly.pdbx_strand_id
1 'polypeptide(L)'
;MRDKLKEMDIPKEYLDVKLWEPVETSNLSDKELNDFLRKKEAIDLYFMTNIPIKEICESCNISTRALYILVERCLTLKSSGNIYGYSAILPYARIKSSHRKFNTFIAQHNELHELMLKKFKTYQVKHSPNFKSIHRSFLRWCYQNDIKENEYPFTLSDKGYRSLLRYYNDWLKNQDFIKEGGVTKIAFEKLPQTSLTPLTEVEIDGHRIDAYFITEFQTPSGTWREAVIERPWILCTIDRSTRCILGFELVLKSEYDSMDLLSCIEKSIIPTDDEDLSKDKEFDINFLPNQLFPDVEYALFDELYLDNAKAHLADSVLNTLVKKLGVKVCFGKVAEPTRRAIIERFFKTLEERSFHELPSTTGTSPIDPRRHFPEKQAKRYRISVDDLKRITFSAIAEYNNTPHSSLYGNSPLEDFRQKINNRLYTYLPVSLRDGSDFHIIKDSRTVVANNKINYLHINFAGAKYTSSKLTNDKAMLREKLLLQINFKDIRVIKAFYASGEYYDDLFVEKKWRGRKHNLKERKLINKLSREGQFSQLNQLNILETYDNYLFNKTVVDKKTGSKIAELQNHQDNFLDDDPSIKSSIDTNNTTPSDNKQDDELKTHRRLRTKPIEIKGLNL
;
A
#
# COMPACT_ATOMS: atom_id res chain seq x y z
N MET A 1 -48.19 -9.76 21.06
CA MET A 1 -46.96 -9.00 20.82
C MET A 1 -46.15 -9.04 22.10
N ARG A 2 -44.91 -9.49 22.06
CA ARG A 2 -44.08 -9.67 23.26
C ARG A 2 -43.73 -8.30 23.85
N ASP A 3 -43.72 -8.17 25.17
CA ASP A 3 -43.62 -6.86 25.83
C ASP A 3 -42.35 -6.07 25.45
N LYS A 4 -41.26 -6.74 25.18
CA LYS A 4 -40.01 -6.10 24.77
C LYS A 4 -40.09 -5.46 23.36
N LEU A 5 -40.99 -5.91 22.49
CA LEU A 5 -41.20 -5.31 21.18
C LEU A 5 -42.11 -4.07 21.24
N LYS A 6 -42.88 -3.93 22.33
CA LYS A 6 -43.73 -2.75 22.56
C LYS A 6 -42.90 -1.54 23.02
N GLU A 7 -41.74 -1.78 23.61
CA GLU A 7 -40.81 -0.74 24.08
C GLU A 7 -39.91 -0.19 22.96
N MET A 8 -39.90 -0.85 21.81
CA MET A 8 -39.12 -0.42 20.65
C MET A 8 -40.04 0.35 19.69
N ASP A 9 -39.68 1.61 19.42
CA ASP A 9 -40.38 2.47 18.46
C ASP A 9 -40.03 2.06 17.00
N ILE A 10 -40.62 0.90 16.58
CA ILE A 10 -40.35 0.28 15.27
C ILE A 10 -41.68 0.16 14.50
N PRO A 11 -41.70 0.56 13.23
CA PRO A 11 -42.87 0.38 12.36
C PRO A 11 -43.34 -1.09 12.35
N LYS A 12 -44.66 -1.30 12.42
CA LYS A 12 -45.25 -2.65 12.50
C LYS A 12 -44.90 -3.55 11.32
N GLU A 13 -44.61 -2.95 10.16
CA GLU A 13 -44.17 -3.63 8.94
C GLU A 13 -42.86 -4.43 9.14
N TYR A 14 -41.95 -3.92 9.98
CA TYR A 14 -40.69 -4.61 10.25
C TYR A 14 -40.79 -5.78 11.26
N LEU A 15 -41.94 -5.97 11.86
CA LEU A 15 -42.22 -7.08 12.75
C LEU A 15 -42.70 -8.35 12.02
N ASP A 16 -43.02 -8.24 10.73
CA ASP A 16 -43.31 -9.38 9.89
C ASP A 16 -42.05 -9.91 9.22
N VAL A 17 -41.54 -11.00 9.76
CA VAL A 17 -40.29 -11.64 9.24
C VAL A 17 -40.42 -12.17 7.81
N LYS A 18 -41.67 -12.33 7.30
CA LYS A 18 -41.92 -12.74 5.91
C LYS A 18 -41.55 -11.65 4.90
N LEU A 19 -41.52 -10.41 5.35
CA LEU A 19 -41.17 -9.24 4.53
C LEU A 19 -39.66 -8.93 4.59
N TRP A 20 -38.91 -9.68 5.39
CA TRP A 20 -37.47 -9.45 5.50
C TRP A 20 -36.71 -9.92 4.25
N GLU A 21 -35.73 -9.15 3.83
CA GLU A 21 -34.91 -9.49 2.67
C GLU A 21 -34.26 -10.86 2.82
N PRO A 22 -34.34 -11.75 1.82
CA PRO A 22 -33.63 -13.02 1.82
C PRO A 22 -32.13 -12.79 1.83
N VAL A 23 -31.40 -13.69 2.48
CA VAL A 23 -29.95 -13.61 2.60
C VAL A 23 -29.32 -14.76 1.82
N GLU A 24 -28.33 -14.43 1.01
CA GLU A 24 -27.56 -15.43 0.28
C GLU A 24 -26.61 -16.16 1.25
N THR A 25 -26.71 -17.49 1.25
CA THR A 25 -25.98 -18.37 2.17
C THR A 25 -25.03 -19.33 1.46
N SER A 26 -24.89 -19.19 0.13
CA SER A 26 -24.08 -20.08 -0.72
C SER A 26 -22.59 -20.08 -0.35
N ASN A 27 -22.11 -19.01 0.26
CA ASN A 27 -20.69 -18.81 0.62
C ASN A 27 -20.36 -19.19 2.08
N LEU A 28 -21.30 -19.79 2.82
CA LEU A 28 -21.07 -20.21 4.19
C LEU A 28 -20.55 -21.65 4.24
N SER A 29 -19.57 -21.90 5.10
CA SER A 29 -19.17 -23.27 5.43
C SER A 29 -20.34 -24.01 6.11
N ASP A 30 -20.35 -25.34 6.06
CA ASP A 30 -21.40 -26.18 6.66
C ASP A 30 -21.65 -25.86 8.14
N LYS A 31 -20.61 -25.55 8.89
CA LYS A 31 -20.71 -25.15 10.30
C LYS A 31 -21.39 -23.79 10.45
N GLU A 32 -21.05 -22.83 9.63
CA GLU A 32 -21.61 -21.48 9.66
C GLU A 32 -23.04 -21.46 9.15
N LEU A 33 -23.35 -22.26 8.13
CA LEU A 33 -24.70 -22.45 7.61
C LEU A 33 -25.60 -23.06 8.70
N ASN A 34 -25.16 -24.08 9.40
CA ASN A 34 -25.91 -24.69 10.50
C ASN A 34 -26.14 -23.70 11.64
N ASP A 35 -25.15 -22.88 12.01
CA ASP A 35 -25.30 -21.84 13.02
C ASP A 35 -26.25 -20.73 12.59
N PHE A 36 -26.19 -20.32 11.32
CA PHE A 36 -27.13 -19.36 10.72
C PHE A 36 -28.56 -19.90 10.73
N LEU A 37 -28.81 -21.12 10.26
CA LEU A 37 -30.14 -21.74 10.21
C LEU A 37 -30.74 -21.86 11.61
N ARG A 38 -29.96 -22.29 12.59
CA ARG A 38 -30.35 -22.38 14.00
C ARG A 38 -30.77 -21.03 14.57
N LYS A 39 -30.02 -19.96 14.30
CA LYS A 39 -30.35 -18.60 14.74
C LYS A 39 -31.56 -18.05 14.01
N LYS A 40 -31.68 -18.34 12.71
CA LYS A 40 -32.85 -17.97 11.90
C LYS A 40 -34.12 -18.61 12.46
N GLU A 41 -34.09 -19.91 12.75
CA GLU A 41 -35.21 -20.63 13.35
C GLU A 41 -35.64 -20.00 14.69
N ALA A 42 -34.68 -19.65 15.54
CA ALA A 42 -34.98 -18.99 16.81
C ALA A 42 -35.65 -17.63 16.63
N ILE A 43 -35.27 -16.86 15.62
CA ILE A 43 -35.90 -15.58 15.25
C ILE A 43 -37.30 -15.82 14.70
N ASP A 44 -37.46 -16.77 13.80
CA ASP A 44 -38.75 -17.10 13.20
C ASP A 44 -39.78 -17.55 14.28
N LEU A 45 -39.36 -18.42 15.18
CA LEU A 45 -40.17 -18.84 16.33
C LEU A 45 -40.51 -17.66 17.26
N TYR A 46 -39.57 -16.76 17.47
CA TYR A 46 -39.80 -15.58 18.32
C TYR A 46 -40.84 -14.62 17.76
N PHE A 47 -40.89 -14.40 16.46
CA PHE A 47 -41.82 -13.45 15.83
C PHE A 47 -43.12 -14.08 15.38
N MET A 48 -43.08 -15.34 14.89
CA MET A 48 -44.25 -15.98 14.28
C MET A 48 -45.11 -16.76 15.27
N THR A 49 -44.56 -17.12 16.44
CA THR A 49 -45.24 -17.99 17.40
C THR A 49 -45.36 -17.35 18.78
N ASN A 50 -46.29 -17.89 19.61
CA ASN A 50 -46.44 -17.51 21.02
C ASN A 50 -45.77 -18.49 21.97
N ILE A 51 -44.87 -19.35 21.48
CA ILE A 51 -44.10 -20.32 22.29
C ILE A 51 -43.30 -19.57 23.37
N PRO A 52 -43.27 -20.08 24.62
CA PRO A 52 -42.48 -19.48 25.69
C PRO A 52 -40.98 -19.34 25.28
N ILE A 53 -40.36 -18.22 25.68
CA ILE A 53 -38.95 -17.92 25.30
C ILE A 53 -38.03 -19.04 25.76
N LYS A 54 -38.32 -19.66 26.90
CA LYS A 54 -37.52 -20.76 27.44
C LYS A 54 -37.49 -21.95 26.49
N GLU A 55 -38.64 -22.33 25.95
CA GLU A 55 -38.75 -23.44 24.99
C GLU A 55 -38.05 -23.14 23.66
N ILE A 56 -38.13 -21.90 23.15
CA ILE A 56 -37.37 -21.48 21.98
C ILE A 56 -35.84 -21.58 22.23
N CYS A 57 -35.41 -21.16 23.39
CA CYS A 57 -34.00 -21.22 23.77
C CYS A 57 -33.49 -22.65 23.87
N GLU A 58 -34.30 -23.55 24.42
CA GLU A 58 -33.98 -24.98 24.55
C GLU A 58 -33.96 -25.67 23.19
N SER A 59 -34.98 -25.45 22.34
CA SER A 59 -35.07 -26.08 21.01
C SER A 59 -33.93 -25.64 20.08
N CYS A 60 -33.58 -24.35 20.10
CA CYS A 60 -32.55 -23.80 19.23
C CYS A 60 -31.16 -23.78 19.88
N ASN A 61 -31.01 -24.30 21.10
CA ASN A 61 -29.76 -24.29 21.87
C ASN A 61 -29.08 -22.88 21.91
N ILE A 62 -29.87 -21.87 22.27
CA ILE A 62 -29.45 -20.47 22.37
C ILE A 62 -29.83 -19.93 23.75
N SER A 63 -28.94 -19.16 24.40
CA SER A 63 -29.30 -18.53 25.68
C SER A 63 -30.31 -17.41 25.46
N THR A 64 -31.18 -17.17 26.47
CA THR A 64 -32.18 -16.10 26.48
C THR A 64 -31.55 -14.73 26.15
N ARG A 65 -30.38 -14.46 26.72
CA ARG A 65 -29.63 -13.23 26.45
C ARG A 65 -29.20 -13.14 24.99
N ALA A 66 -28.72 -14.25 24.41
CA ALA A 66 -28.30 -14.29 23.00
C ALA A 66 -29.49 -14.07 22.05
N LEU A 67 -30.65 -14.69 22.35
CA LEU A 67 -31.88 -14.48 21.57
C LEU A 67 -32.29 -12.99 21.54
N TYR A 68 -32.31 -12.32 22.69
CA TYR A 68 -32.65 -10.90 22.74
C TYR A 68 -31.67 -10.01 21.98
N ILE A 69 -30.36 -10.33 22.03
CA ILE A 69 -29.33 -9.62 21.26
C ILE A 69 -29.56 -9.83 19.75
N LEU A 70 -29.90 -11.05 19.33
CA LEU A 70 -30.20 -11.34 17.92
C LEU A 70 -31.44 -10.56 17.44
N VAL A 71 -32.51 -10.55 18.22
CA VAL A 71 -33.74 -9.78 17.92
C VAL A 71 -33.41 -8.28 17.77
N GLU A 72 -32.68 -7.70 18.72
CA GLU A 72 -32.26 -6.29 18.67
C GLU A 72 -31.40 -6.00 17.43
N ARG A 73 -30.47 -6.89 17.09
CA ARG A 73 -29.64 -6.76 15.90
C ARG A 73 -30.45 -6.82 14.61
N CYS A 74 -31.40 -7.74 14.50
CA CYS A 74 -32.27 -7.86 13.32
C CYS A 74 -33.13 -6.62 13.10
N LEU A 75 -33.63 -6.02 14.18
CA LEU A 75 -34.47 -4.83 14.15
C LEU A 75 -33.69 -3.51 14.07
N THR A 76 -32.36 -3.54 14.11
CA THR A 76 -31.54 -2.34 13.94
C THR A 76 -31.70 -1.79 12.53
N LEU A 77 -31.90 -0.47 12.40
CA LEU A 77 -32.03 0.20 11.12
C LEU A 77 -30.68 0.32 10.40
N LYS A 78 -30.68 0.00 9.11
CA LYS A 78 -29.59 0.33 8.18
C LYS A 78 -29.61 1.84 7.90
N SER A 79 -28.51 2.39 7.40
CA SER A 79 -28.46 3.78 6.92
C SER A 79 -29.41 4.08 5.75
N SER A 80 -29.87 3.05 5.05
CA SER A 80 -30.88 3.14 3.99
C SER A 80 -32.32 3.31 4.50
N GLY A 81 -32.56 3.25 5.83
CA GLY A 81 -33.89 3.30 6.44
C GLY A 81 -34.54 1.94 6.66
N ASN A 82 -34.05 0.86 6.04
CA ASN A 82 -34.54 -0.50 6.25
C ASN A 82 -33.85 -1.17 7.45
N ILE A 83 -34.47 -2.23 8.00
CA ILE A 83 -33.84 -3.04 9.05
C ILE A 83 -32.78 -3.99 8.49
N TYR A 84 -31.90 -4.49 9.36
CA TYR A 84 -30.92 -5.51 8.96
C TYR A 84 -31.57 -6.88 8.68
N GLY A 85 -32.67 -7.22 9.36
CA GLY A 85 -33.35 -8.50 9.18
C GLY A 85 -32.40 -9.68 9.36
N TYR A 86 -32.53 -10.71 8.52
CA TYR A 86 -31.68 -11.90 8.59
C TYR A 86 -30.20 -11.64 8.28
N SER A 87 -29.84 -10.55 7.62
CA SER A 87 -28.42 -10.20 7.42
C SER A 87 -27.69 -9.92 8.74
N ALA A 88 -28.45 -9.63 9.80
CA ALA A 88 -27.89 -9.40 11.15
C ALA A 88 -27.35 -10.65 11.84
N ILE A 89 -27.74 -11.82 11.42
CA ILE A 89 -27.37 -13.10 12.03
C ILE A 89 -26.28 -13.85 11.26
N LEU A 90 -25.81 -13.29 10.14
CA LEU A 90 -24.63 -13.80 9.44
C LEU A 90 -23.39 -13.82 10.35
N PRO A 91 -22.48 -14.80 10.22
CA PRO A 91 -21.32 -14.96 11.09
C PRO A 91 -20.46 -13.71 11.23
N TYR A 92 -20.37 -12.91 10.17
CA TYR A 92 -19.50 -11.74 10.08
C TYR A 92 -20.21 -10.40 10.21
N ALA A 93 -21.54 -10.40 10.46
CA ALA A 93 -22.33 -9.18 10.54
C ALA A 93 -21.89 -8.31 11.74
N ARG A 94 -21.25 -7.17 11.47
CA ARG A 94 -20.86 -6.18 12.49
C ARG A 94 -21.91 -5.08 12.58
N ILE A 95 -22.98 -5.34 13.33
CA ILE A 95 -24.02 -4.35 13.58
C ILE A 95 -23.62 -3.53 14.80
N LYS A 96 -23.42 -2.25 14.63
CA LYS A 96 -23.29 -1.29 15.72
C LYS A 96 -24.70 -1.00 16.23
N SER A 97 -25.06 -1.47 17.42
CA SER A 97 -26.32 -1.04 18.06
C SER A 97 -26.32 0.48 18.18
N SER A 98 -27.33 1.12 17.58
CA SER A 98 -27.46 2.58 17.52
C SER A 98 -27.78 3.21 18.89
N HIS A 99 -28.29 2.44 19.82
CA HIS A 99 -28.66 2.93 21.15
C HIS A 99 -27.52 2.77 22.14
N ARG A 100 -26.60 3.74 22.11
CA ARG A 100 -25.63 3.90 23.18
C ARG A 100 -26.39 4.38 24.43
N LYS A 101 -26.58 3.53 25.43
CA LYS A 101 -27.23 3.89 26.72
C LYS A 101 -26.76 5.25 27.27
N PHE A 102 -25.52 5.62 27.00
CA PHE A 102 -24.99 6.93 27.39
C PHE A 102 -25.62 8.10 26.62
N ASN A 103 -25.86 7.96 25.33
CA ASN A 103 -26.47 9.02 24.53
C ASN A 103 -27.93 9.24 24.96
N THR A 104 -28.65 8.16 25.21
CA THR A 104 -30.02 8.23 25.77
C THR A 104 -30.03 8.87 27.15
N PHE A 105 -29.09 8.49 28.02
CA PHE A 105 -28.94 9.08 29.35
C PHE A 105 -28.64 10.57 29.31
N ILE A 106 -27.73 11.01 28.43
CA ILE A 106 -27.44 12.44 28.24
C ILE A 106 -28.65 13.20 27.65
N ALA A 107 -29.36 12.60 26.70
CA ALA A 107 -30.54 13.22 26.09
C ALA A 107 -31.70 13.40 27.08
N GLN A 108 -31.82 12.53 28.07
CA GLN A 108 -32.81 12.65 29.15
C GLN A 108 -32.47 13.74 30.17
N HIS A 109 -31.20 14.22 30.22
CA HIS A 109 -30.70 15.18 31.20
C HIS A 109 -30.01 16.35 30.51
N ASN A 110 -30.80 17.32 30.01
CA ASN A 110 -30.32 18.48 29.27
C ASN A 110 -29.29 19.32 30.06
N GLU A 111 -29.46 19.49 31.37
CA GLU A 111 -28.52 20.20 32.22
C GLU A 111 -27.13 19.53 32.28
N LEU A 112 -27.13 18.20 32.34
CA LEU A 112 -25.90 17.42 32.27
C LEU A 112 -25.22 17.58 30.91
N HIS A 113 -26.00 17.55 29.83
CA HIS A 113 -25.49 17.78 28.48
C HIS A 113 -24.77 19.13 28.38
N GLU A 114 -25.42 20.21 28.79
CA GLU A 114 -24.86 21.56 28.78
C GLU A 114 -23.59 21.68 29.66
N LEU A 115 -23.64 21.09 30.87
CA LEU A 115 -22.48 21.04 31.76
C LEU A 115 -21.30 20.33 31.11
N MET A 116 -21.52 19.19 30.43
CA MET A 116 -20.46 18.44 29.77
C MET A 116 -19.89 19.21 28.59
N LEU A 117 -20.73 19.86 27.77
CA LEU A 117 -20.26 20.70 26.65
C LEU A 117 -19.38 21.86 27.13
N LYS A 118 -19.77 22.53 28.22
CA LYS A 118 -18.96 23.59 28.85
C LYS A 118 -17.60 23.06 29.33
N LYS A 119 -17.58 21.88 29.95
CA LYS A 119 -16.34 21.22 30.39
C LYS A 119 -15.46 20.79 29.23
N PHE A 120 -16.02 20.28 28.15
CA PHE A 120 -15.29 19.89 26.94
C PHE A 120 -14.60 21.08 26.28
N LYS A 121 -15.30 22.21 26.12
CA LYS A 121 -14.72 23.47 25.62
C LYS A 121 -13.56 23.95 26.49
N THR A 122 -13.73 23.93 27.82
CA THR A 122 -12.68 24.34 28.76
C THR A 122 -11.47 23.41 28.73
N TYR A 123 -11.69 22.12 28.53
CA TYR A 123 -10.63 21.10 28.44
C TYR A 123 -9.76 21.30 27.20
N GLN A 124 -10.36 21.64 26.05
CA GLN A 124 -9.62 21.98 24.82
C GLN A 124 -8.70 23.19 24.97
N VAL A 125 -9.17 24.25 25.64
CA VAL A 125 -8.46 25.54 25.71
C VAL A 125 -7.33 25.53 26.75
N LYS A 126 -7.47 24.79 27.85
CA LYS A 126 -6.57 24.88 29.01
C LYS A 126 -5.54 23.76 29.14
N HIS A 127 -5.40 22.88 28.15
CA HIS A 127 -4.52 21.69 28.28
C HIS A 127 -4.65 21.01 29.66
N SER A 128 -5.88 20.72 30.08
CA SER A 128 -6.11 20.07 31.36
C SER A 128 -5.46 18.68 31.37
N PRO A 129 -4.61 18.36 32.35
CA PRO A 129 -3.71 17.19 32.27
C PRO A 129 -4.41 15.84 32.36
N ASN A 130 -5.74 15.79 32.61
CA ASN A 130 -6.41 14.50 32.78
C ASN A 130 -7.92 14.55 32.55
N PHE A 131 -8.43 13.78 31.61
CA PHE A 131 -9.86 13.60 31.32
C PHE A 131 -10.65 13.07 32.56
N LYS A 132 -9.97 12.43 33.52
CA LYS A 132 -10.57 12.02 34.80
C LYS A 132 -11.20 13.19 35.59
N SER A 133 -10.77 14.42 35.37
CA SER A 133 -11.37 15.60 36.00
C SER A 133 -12.79 15.89 35.48
N ILE A 134 -13.02 15.66 34.18
CA ILE A 134 -14.34 15.77 33.56
C ILE A 134 -15.25 14.66 34.06
N HIS A 135 -14.72 13.42 34.11
CA HIS A 135 -15.47 12.29 34.63
C HIS A 135 -15.88 12.49 36.11
N ARG A 136 -15.00 13.05 36.94
CA ARG A 136 -15.37 13.43 38.32
C ARG A 136 -16.50 14.45 38.38
N SER A 137 -16.51 15.42 37.47
CA SER A 137 -17.61 16.41 37.36
C SER A 137 -18.92 15.74 36.93
N PHE A 138 -18.86 14.80 36.00
CA PHE A 138 -19.97 13.97 35.58
C PHE A 138 -20.56 13.14 36.74
N LEU A 139 -19.73 12.43 37.48
CA LEU A 139 -20.16 11.65 38.65
C LEU A 139 -20.75 12.53 39.75
N ARG A 140 -20.14 13.70 39.99
CA ARG A 140 -20.67 14.67 40.98
C ARG A 140 -22.09 15.12 40.62
N TRP A 141 -22.33 15.41 39.33
CA TRP A 141 -23.67 15.76 38.89
C TRP A 141 -24.65 14.59 39.08
N CYS A 142 -24.26 13.35 38.75
CA CYS A 142 -25.10 12.17 38.99
C CYS A 142 -25.49 12.00 40.46
N TYR A 143 -24.56 12.18 41.39
CA TYR A 143 -24.86 12.13 42.85
C TYR A 143 -25.75 13.30 43.32
N GLN A 144 -25.61 14.47 42.77
CA GLN A 144 -26.41 15.64 43.11
C GLN A 144 -27.86 15.55 42.59
N ASN A 145 -28.10 14.73 41.59
CA ASN A 145 -29.44 14.49 41.00
C ASN A 145 -30.02 13.13 41.37
N ASP A 146 -29.62 12.58 42.51
CA ASP A 146 -30.18 11.38 43.13
C ASP A 146 -30.19 10.10 42.28
N ILE A 147 -29.25 9.97 41.33
CA ILE A 147 -29.06 8.77 40.53
C ILE A 147 -28.47 7.69 41.43
N LYS A 148 -29.22 6.59 41.59
CA LYS A 148 -28.90 5.53 42.51
C LYS A 148 -27.73 4.65 42.04
N GLU A 149 -27.02 4.02 42.94
CA GLU A 149 -25.88 3.15 42.63
C GLU A 149 -26.26 1.91 41.81
N ASN A 150 -27.51 1.47 41.84
CA ASN A 150 -28.05 0.39 41.00
C ASN A 150 -28.53 0.84 39.64
N GLU A 151 -28.41 2.13 39.31
CA GLU A 151 -28.80 2.72 38.02
C GLU A 151 -27.58 3.06 37.18
N TYR A 152 -27.82 3.24 35.85
CA TYR A 152 -26.79 3.69 34.94
C TYR A 152 -26.42 5.14 35.26
N PRO A 153 -25.12 5.53 35.33
CA PRO A 153 -23.92 4.83 34.87
C PRO A 153 -23.20 3.98 35.95
N PHE A 154 -23.68 3.98 37.19
CA PHE A 154 -23.01 3.34 38.33
C PHE A 154 -22.96 1.81 38.20
N THR A 155 -23.87 1.20 37.44
CA THR A 155 -23.87 -0.24 37.14
C THR A 155 -22.67 -0.69 36.27
N LEU A 156 -21.89 0.24 35.70
CA LEU A 156 -20.69 -0.07 34.94
C LEU A 156 -19.45 -0.08 35.86
N SER A 157 -18.52 -1.00 35.63
CA SER A 157 -17.27 -1.09 36.39
C SER A 157 -16.41 0.18 36.35
N ASP A 158 -16.49 0.93 35.27
CA ASP A 158 -15.79 2.21 35.06
C ASP A 158 -16.69 3.44 35.33
N LYS A 159 -17.88 3.22 35.87
CA LYS A 159 -18.87 4.26 36.17
C LYS A 159 -19.09 5.22 35.00
N GLY A 160 -19.12 4.69 33.78
CA GLY A 160 -19.38 5.43 32.54
C GLY A 160 -18.18 6.22 31.98
N TYR A 161 -16.96 6.04 32.50
CA TYR A 161 -15.78 6.76 32.03
C TYR A 161 -15.52 6.56 30.52
N ARG A 162 -15.51 5.30 30.05
CA ARG A 162 -15.30 4.99 28.62
C ARG A 162 -16.43 5.52 27.75
N SER A 163 -17.65 5.53 28.25
CA SER A 163 -18.81 6.06 27.53
C SER A 163 -18.72 7.59 27.38
N LEU A 164 -18.35 8.30 28.44
CA LEU A 164 -18.12 9.72 28.42
C LEU A 164 -16.94 10.13 27.52
N LEU A 165 -15.84 9.36 27.56
CA LEU A 165 -14.68 9.60 26.69
C LEU A 165 -15.05 9.44 25.19
N ARG A 166 -15.85 8.43 24.87
CA ARG A 166 -16.35 8.19 23.52
C ARG A 166 -17.26 9.32 23.07
N TYR A 167 -18.16 9.77 23.93
CA TYR A 167 -19.03 10.91 23.68
C TYR A 167 -18.25 12.21 23.44
N TYR A 168 -17.19 12.48 24.20
CA TYR A 168 -16.26 13.57 23.99
C TYR A 168 -15.57 13.49 22.62
N ASN A 169 -15.07 12.32 22.23
CA ASN A 169 -14.43 12.14 20.93
C ASN A 169 -15.41 12.35 19.78
N ASP A 170 -16.65 11.89 19.91
CA ASP A 170 -17.70 12.13 18.93
C ASP A 170 -18.05 13.63 18.83
N TRP A 171 -18.09 14.33 19.97
CA TRP A 171 -18.29 15.77 20.00
C TRP A 171 -17.10 16.54 19.36
N LEU A 172 -15.85 16.13 19.60
CA LEU A 172 -14.68 16.71 18.94
C LEU A 172 -14.75 16.63 17.42
N LYS A 173 -15.08 15.44 16.90
CA LYS A 173 -15.26 15.24 15.46
C LYS A 173 -16.29 16.20 14.87
N ASN A 174 -17.39 16.43 15.58
CA ASN A 174 -18.41 17.37 15.15
C ASN A 174 -17.95 18.84 15.21
N GLN A 175 -17.05 19.20 16.14
CA GLN A 175 -16.48 20.55 16.25
C GLN A 175 -15.47 20.84 15.12
N ASP A 176 -14.64 19.89 14.79
CA ASP A 176 -13.71 20.01 13.65
C ASP A 176 -14.49 20.14 12.34
N PHE A 177 -15.59 19.43 12.22
CA PHE A 177 -16.54 19.54 11.12
C PHE A 177 -17.13 20.96 10.98
N ILE A 178 -17.56 21.61 12.08
CA ILE A 178 -18.11 22.98 12.06
C ILE A 178 -17.03 24.01 11.69
N LYS A 179 -15.81 23.85 12.18
CA LYS A 179 -14.68 24.75 11.89
C LYS A 179 -14.22 24.70 10.42
N GLU A 180 -14.37 23.57 9.76
CA GLU A 180 -13.96 23.36 8.37
C GLU A 180 -15.08 23.69 7.34
N GLY A 181 -16.12 24.41 7.74
CA GLY A 181 -17.18 24.87 6.83
C GLY A 181 -18.29 23.86 6.51
N GLY A 182 -18.37 22.79 7.25
CA GLY A 182 -19.57 21.94 7.50
C GLY A 182 -20.15 21.09 6.39
N VAL A 183 -20.21 21.54 5.16
CA VAL A 183 -21.05 20.90 4.13
C VAL A 183 -20.38 19.71 3.45
N THR A 184 -19.08 19.78 3.24
CA THR A 184 -18.34 18.76 2.48
C THR A 184 -18.12 17.45 3.28
N LYS A 185 -17.97 17.52 4.60
CA LYS A 185 -17.73 16.37 5.47
C LYS A 185 -18.97 15.50 5.72
N ILE A 186 -20.16 16.10 5.72
CA ILE A 186 -21.43 15.35 5.90
C ILE A 186 -21.69 14.41 4.69
N ALA A 187 -21.34 14.86 3.51
CA ALA A 187 -21.51 14.04 2.30
C ALA A 187 -20.56 12.83 2.29
N PHE A 188 -19.32 12.98 2.81
CA PHE A 188 -18.35 11.89 2.82
C PHE A 188 -18.49 10.92 4.00
N GLU A 189 -18.93 11.37 5.19
CA GLU A 189 -19.14 10.46 6.34
C GLU A 189 -20.44 9.66 6.24
N LYS A 190 -21.41 10.11 5.44
CA LYS A 190 -22.70 9.43 5.23
C LYS A 190 -22.75 8.51 4.02
N LEU A 191 -21.77 8.53 3.16
CA LEU A 191 -21.65 7.49 2.15
C LEU A 191 -21.26 6.19 2.87
N PRO A 192 -22.11 5.13 2.80
CA PRO A 192 -21.74 3.85 3.37
C PRO A 192 -20.43 3.43 2.71
N GLN A 193 -19.47 2.90 3.50
CA GLN A 193 -18.24 2.30 2.93
C GLN A 193 -18.53 1.18 1.92
N THR A 194 -19.76 0.70 1.88
CA THR A 194 -20.29 -0.28 0.93
C THR A 194 -20.59 0.29 -0.46
N SER A 195 -20.57 1.60 -0.66
CA SER A 195 -20.80 2.25 -1.96
C SER A 195 -19.50 2.61 -2.72
N LEU A 196 -18.34 2.41 -2.12
CA LEU A 196 -17.08 2.62 -2.81
C LEU A 196 -16.88 1.51 -3.85
N THR A 197 -16.74 1.92 -5.09
CA THR A 197 -16.37 1.03 -6.19
C THR A 197 -14.85 0.85 -6.23
N PRO A 198 -14.33 -0.21 -6.84
CA PRO A 198 -12.90 -0.41 -7.01
C PRO A 198 -12.22 0.80 -7.66
N LEU A 199 -10.97 1.07 -7.30
CA LEU A 199 -10.13 2.16 -7.80
C LEU A 199 -10.66 3.58 -7.53
N THR A 200 -11.68 3.75 -6.68
CA THR A 200 -12.11 5.09 -6.24
C THR A 200 -11.14 5.70 -5.24
N GLU A 201 -10.80 4.94 -4.19
CA GLU A 201 -9.87 5.34 -3.16
C GLU A 201 -8.78 4.27 -2.98
N VAL A 202 -7.54 4.64 -3.25
CA VAL A 202 -6.37 3.77 -3.11
C VAL A 202 -5.44 4.33 -2.04
N GLU A 203 -4.93 3.47 -1.16
CA GLU A 203 -3.89 3.83 -0.18
C GLU A 203 -2.55 3.29 -0.65
N ILE A 204 -1.48 4.07 -0.44
CA ILE A 204 -0.10 3.61 -0.59
C ILE A 204 0.67 3.85 0.70
N ASP A 205 1.40 2.85 1.13
CA ASP A 205 2.33 2.96 2.25
C ASP A 205 3.51 2.01 2.10
N GLY A 206 4.56 2.25 2.90
CA GLY A 206 5.75 1.43 2.95
C GLY A 206 5.95 0.82 4.33
N HIS A 207 6.26 -0.47 4.33
CA HIS A 207 6.58 -1.23 5.53
C HIS A 207 8.01 -1.79 5.48
N ARG A 208 8.74 -1.71 6.59
CA ARG A 208 10.09 -2.25 6.69
C ARG A 208 10.04 -3.69 7.17
N ILE A 209 10.39 -4.63 6.30
CA ILE A 209 10.28 -6.06 6.56
C ILE A 209 11.11 -6.47 7.79
N ASP A 210 10.51 -7.28 8.67
CA ASP A 210 11.10 -7.72 9.93
C ASP A 210 12.00 -8.95 9.79
N ALA A 211 12.79 -9.01 8.70
CA ALA A 211 13.75 -10.08 8.44
C ALA A 211 15.02 -9.56 7.74
N TYR A 212 16.13 -10.31 7.86
CA TYR A 212 17.37 -10.06 7.13
C TYR A 212 17.52 -11.07 5.99
N PHE A 213 18.14 -10.60 4.90
CA PHE A 213 18.44 -11.36 3.71
C PHE A 213 19.89 -11.22 3.32
N ILE A 214 20.39 -12.13 2.49
CA ILE A 214 21.73 -12.06 1.93
C ILE A 214 21.67 -11.83 0.42
N THR A 215 22.74 -11.23 -0.10
CA THR A 215 23.07 -11.23 -1.52
C THR A 215 24.40 -11.96 -1.72
N GLU A 216 24.48 -12.75 -2.78
CA GLU A 216 25.70 -13.45 -3.20
C GLU A 216 26.25 -12.74 -4.43
N PHE A 217 27.53 -12.49 -4.46
CA PHE A 217 28.18 -11.81 -5.58
C PHE A 217 29.57 -12.35 -5.84
N GLN A 218 29.99 -12.25 -7.09
CA GLN A 218 31.34 -12.62 -7.50
C GLN A 218 32.24 -11.40 -7.50
N THR A 219 33.38 -11.49 -6.85
CA THR A 219 34.40 -10.44 -6.91
C THR A 219 35.06 -10.42 -8.30
N PRO A 220 35.71 -9.31 -8.71
CA PRO A 220 36.46 -9.27 -9.97
C PRO A 220 37.55 -10.32 -10.11
N SER A 221 38.06 -10.85 -8.97
CA SER A 221 38.98 -11.99 -8.94
C SER A 221 38.31 -13.37 -9.13
N GLY A 222 37.02 -13.43 -9.34
CA GLY A 222 36.27 -14.69 -9.52
C GLY A 222 35.84 -15.37 -8.21
N THR A 223 36.13 -14.80 -7.04
CA THR A 223 35.76 -15.38 -5.74
C THR A 223 34.33 -15.02 -5.38
N TRP A 224 33.52 -16.02 -5.00
CA TRP A 224 32.16 -15.81 -4.49
C TRP A 224 32.20 -15.31 -3.05
N ARG A 225 31.39 -14.30 -2.78
CA ARG A 225 31.17 -13.73 -1.44
C ARG A 225 29.70 -13.53 -1.18
N GLU A 226 29.34 -13.46 0.10
CA GLU A 226 28.00 -13.15 0.56
C GLU A 226 27.99 -11.90 1.45
N ALA A 227 26.94 -11.13 1.39
CA ALA A 227 26.71 -9.98 2.25
C ALA A 227 25.29 -9.95 2.79
N VAL A 228 25.13 -9.62 4.07
CA VAL A 228 23.80 -9.30 4.63
C VAL A 228 23.39 -7.93 4.12
N ILE A 229 22.18 -7.80 3.62
CA ILE A 229 21.60 -6.53 3.24
C ILE A 229 20.92 -5.85 4.43
N GLU A 230 20.65 -4.55 4.33
CA GLU A 230 19.78 -3.86 5.27
C GLU A 230 18.36 -4.45 5.16
N ARG A 231 17.57 -4.29 6.21
CA ARG A 231 16.17 -4.72 6.17
C ARG A 231 15.46 -4.02 5.01
N PRO A 232 14.91 -4.76 4.06
CA PRO A 232 14.26 -4.18 2.89
C PRO A 232 12.93 -3.52 3.26
N TRP A 233 12.44 -2.66 2.37
CA TRP A 233 11.10 -2.13 2.43
C TRP A 233 10.21 -2.80 1.39
N ILE A 234 8.94 -2.94 1.73
CA ILE A 234 7.88 -3.24 0.78
C ILE A 234 6.94 -2.04 0.72
N LEU A 235 6.73 -1.51 -0.47
CA LEU A 235 5.69 -0.53 -0.75
C LEU A 235 4.51 -1.25 -1.35
N CYS A 236 3.30 -0.94 -0.91
CA CYS A 236 2.09 -1.54 -1.47
C CYS A 236 1.02 -0.47 -1.71
N THR A 237 0.27 -0.66 -2.78
CA THR A 237 -1.00 0.02 -3.01
C THR A 237 -2.15 -0.92 -2.73
N ILE A 238 -3.15 -0.45 -2.00
CA ILE A 238 -4.34 -1.22 -1.63
C ILE A 238 -5.61 -0.46 -1.97
N ASP A 239 -6.55 -1.11 -2.62
CA ASP A 239 -7.87 -0.57 -2.84
C ASP A 239 -8.69 -0.58 -1.55
N ARG A 240 -9.24 0.57 -1.15
CA ARG A 240 -9.97 0.70 0.12
C ARG A 240 -11.31 -0.01 0.12
N SER A 241 -11.94 -0.13 -1.02
CA SER A 241 -13.27 -0.72 -1.16
C SER A 241 -13.23 -2.25 -1.07
N THR A 242 -12.27 -2.87 -1.73
CA THR A 242 -12.15 -4.32 -1.87
C THR A 242 -11.02 -4.92 -1.04
N ARG A 243 -10.15 -4.10 -0.47
CA ARG A 243 -8.93 -4.55 0.24
C ARG A 243 -7.90 -5.21 -0.65
N CYS A 244 -8.11 -5.21 -1.98
CA CYS A 244 -7.21 -5.85 -2.92
C CYS A 244 -5.89 -5.10 -3.03
N ILE A 245 -4.77 -5.81 -3.00
CA ILE A 245 -3.47 -5.25 -3.34
C ILE A 245 -3.42 -5.10 -4.85
N LEU A 246 -3.16 -3.87 -5.29
CA LEU A 246 -3.13 -3.49 -6.71
C LEU A 246 -1.73 -3.55 -7.31
N GLY A 247 -0.71 -3.30 -6.51
CA GLY A 247 0.68 -3.30 -6.90
C GLY A 247 1.62 -3.19 -5.72
N PHE A 248 2.87 -3.55 -5.91
CA PHE A 248 3.89 -3.46 -4.88
C PHE A 248 5.29 -3.26 -5.46
N GLU A 249 6.21 -2.77 -4.62
CA GLU A 249 7.62 -2.55 -4.95
C GLU A 249 8.51 -2.99 -3.79
N LEU A 250 9.54 -3.79 -4.06
CA LEU A 250 10.56 -4.17 -3.10
C LEU A 250 11.75 -3.22 -3.20
N VAL A 251 12.12 -2.62 -2.08
CA VAL A 251 13.21 -1.64 -2.01
C VAL A 251 14.31 -2.15 -1.10
N LEU A 252 15.48 -2.44 -1.67
CA LEU A 252 16.61 -3.01 -0.94
C LEU A 252 17.50 -1.98 -0.23
N LYS A 253 17.20 -0.69 -0.41
CA LYS A 253 17.93 0.43 0.26
C LYS A 253 17.47 0.61 1.71
N SER A 254 18.25 1.38 2.47
CA SER A 254 17.93 1.76 3.86
C SER A 254 16.63 2.54 3.99
N GLU A 255 16.30 3.39 3.00
CA GLU A 255 15.09 4.21 2.93
C GLU A 255 14.58 4.29 1.50
N TYR A 256 13.27 4.20 1.34
CA TYR A 256 12.65 4.41 0.03
C TYR A 256 12.47 5.90 -0.30
N ASP A 257 12.27 6.19 -1.55
CA ASP A 257 12.14 7.56 -2.06
C ASP A 257 10.93 7.74 -2.99
N SER A 258 10.78 8.95 -3.53
CA SER A 258 9.66 9.28 -4.43
C SER A 258 9.64 8.43 -5.71
N MET A 259 10.78 7.94 -6.17
CA MET A 259 10.85 7.11 -7.38
C MET A 259 10.39 5.68 -7.10
N ASP A 260 10.70 5.16 -5.90
CA ASP A 260 10.19 3.85 -5.47
C ASP A 260 8.65 3.90 -5.32
N LEU A 261 8.11 5.02 -4.78
CA LEU A 261 6.66 5.24 -4.74
C LEU A 261 6.04 5.28 -6.13
N LEU A 262 6.65 6.01 -7.07
CA LEU A 262 6.18 6.07 -8.46
C LEU A 262 6.27 4.72 -9.15
N SER A 263 7.30 3.91 -8.88
CA SER A 263 7.39 2.54 -9.38
C SER A 263 6.28 1.64 -8.84
N CYS A 264 5.95 1.75 -7.54
CA CYS A 264 4.83 1.02 -6.96
C CYS A 264 3.48 1.42 -7.58
N ILE A 265 3.29 2.72 -7.84
CA ILE A 265 2.07 3.24 -8.49
C ILE A 265 2.01 2.80 -9.96
N GLU A 266 3.12 2.86 -10.68
CA GLU A 266 3.25 2.36 -12.06
C GLU A 266 2.79 0.91 -12.16
N LYS A 267 3.32 0.02 -11.30
CA LYS A 267 2.96 -1.40 -11.23
C LYS A 267 1.49 -1.65 -10.86
N SER A 268 0.85 -0.69 -10.20
CA SER A 268 -0.58 -0.77 -9.88
C SER A 268 -1.50 -0.45 -11.06
N ILE A 269 -0.98 0.26 -12.06
CA ILE A 269 -1.72 0.73 -13.24
C ILE A 269 -1.34 -0.06 -14.48
N ILE A 270 -0.03 -0.24 -14.69
CA ILE A 270 0.53 -0.91 -15.87
C ILE A 270 0.79 -2.36 -15.50
N PRO A 271 0.20 -3.33 -16.22
CA PRO A 271 0.57 -4.74 -16.05
C PRO A 271 2.07 -4.93 -16.30
N THR A 272 2.75 -5.57 -15.38
CA THR A 272 4.17 -5.89 -15.51
C THR A 272 4.32 -7.39 -15.66
N ASP A 273 4.92 -7.82 -16.76
CA ASP A 273 5.43 -9.17 -16.92
C ASP A 273 6.76 -9.25 -16.18
N ASP A 274 6.79 -9.85 -15.02
CA ASP A 274 8.03 -10.08 -14.29
C ASP A 274 8.68 -11.34 -14.88
N GLU A 275 9.51 -11.17 -15.93
CA GLU A 275 10.16 -12.26 -16.66
C GLU A 275 11.01 -13.18 -15.75
N ASP A 276 11.51 -12.65 -14.62
CA ASP A 276 12.31 -13.42 -13.67
C ASP A 276 11.49 -14.46 -12.91
N LEU A 277 10.19 -14.21 -12.72
CA LEU A 277 9.26 -15.14 -12.05
C LEU A 277 8.56 -16.06 -13.03
N SER A 278 8.40 -15.66 -14.30
CA SER A 278 7.83 -16.50 -15.35
C SER A 278 8.68 -17.74 -15.65
N LYS A 279 9.94 -17.74 -15.22
CA LYS A 279 10.85 -18.89 -15.34
C LYS A 279 10.59 -19.99 -14.31
N ASP A 280 9.97 -19.65 -13.18
CA ASP A 280 9.53 -20.64 -12.18
C ASP A 280 8.08 -21.06 -12.50
N LYS A 281 7.93 -22.19 -13.19
CA LYS A 281 6.63 -22.76 -13.61
C LYS A 281 5.67 -23.11 -12.46
N GLU A 282 6.08 -22.91 -11.20
CA GLU A 282 5.29 -23.22 -10.01
C GLU A 282 4.38 -22.06 -9.56
N PHE A 283 4.55 -20.84 -10.09
CA PHE A 283 3.73 -19.71 -9.69
C PHE A 283 2.82 -19.27 -10.85
N ASP A 284 1.52 -19.24 -10.60
CA ASP A 284 0.60 -18.48 -11.43
C ASP A 284 0.89 -16.99 -11.17
N ILE A 285 1.54 -16.34 -12.13
CA ILE A 285 2.14 -15.00 -11.97
C ILE A 285 1.06 -13.93 -11.87
N ASN A 286 -0.14 -14.23 -12.39
CA ASN A 286 -1.24 -13.28 -12.44
C ASN A 286 -2.06 -13.32 -11.16
N PHE A 287 -1.81 -12.40 -10.24
CA PHE A 287 -2.54 -12.26 -8.98
C PHE A 287 -2.92 -10.80 -8.66
N LEU A 288 -2.54 -9.87 -9.52
CA LEU A 288 -2.93 -8.47 -9.42
C LEU A 288 -4.11 -8.18 -10.34
N PRO A 289 -5.05 -7.30 -9.95
CA PRO A 289 -6.23 -7.00 -10.75
C PRO A 289 -5.94 -6.54 -12.18
N ASN A 290 -4.92 -5.69 -12.38
CA ASN A 290 -4.52 -5.18 -13.70
C ASN A 290 -3.93 -6.24 -14.62
N GLN A 291 -3.52 -7.40 -14.09
CA GLN A 291 -3.04 -8.55 -14.86
C GLN A 291 -4.18 -9.53 -15.18
N LEU A 292 -5.16 -9.64 -14.27
CA LEU A 292 -6.23 -10.65 -14.35
C LEU A 292 -7.48 -10.15 -15.07
N PHE A 293 -7.78 -8.86 -14.97
CA PHE A 293 -9.03 -8.30 -15.46
C PHE A 293 -8.78 -7.27 -16.57
N PRO A 294 -9.12 -7.59 -17.84
CA PRO A 294 -8.95 -6.65 -18.95
C PRO A 294 -9.67 -5.30 -18.75
N ASP A 295 -10.78 -5.31 -18.00
CA ASP A 295 -11.55 -4.10 -17.71
C ASP A 295 -10.82 -3.08 -16.84
N VAL A 296 -9.75 -3.45 -16.18
CA VAL A 296 -8.94 -2.55 -15.34
C VAL A 296 -7.46 -2.51 -15.74
N GLU A 297 -7.10 -3.14 -16.83
CA GLU A 297 -5.80 -3.00 -17.45
C GLU A 297 -5.58 -1.52 -17.82
N TYR A 298 -4.53 -0.90 -17.31
CA TYR A 298 -4.25 0.54 -17.45
C TYR A 298 -5.29 1.48 -16.82
N ALA A 299 -6.21 0.99 -15.97
CA ALA A 299 -7.18 1.85 -15.29
C ALA A 299 -6.50 2.71 -14.21
N LEU A 300 -6.88 3.99 -14.18
CA LEU A 300 -6.45 4.94 -13.16
C LEU A 300 -7.39 4.89 -11.96
N PHE A 301 -6.87 5.16 -10.79
CA PHE A 301 -7.67 5.41 -9.60
C PHE A 301 -8.00 6.90 -9.48
N ASP A 302 -9.13 7.23 -8.81
CA ASP A 302 -9.59 8.60 -8.68
C ASP A 302 -8.78 9.35 -7.61
N GLU A 303 -8.59 8.72 -6.43
CA GLU A 303 -7.91 9.31 -5.29
C GLU A 303 -6.81 8.40 -4.76
N LEU A 304 -5.63 8.98 -4.53
CA LEU A 304 -4.50 8.30 -3.88
C LEU A 304 -4.21 8.93 -2.52
N TYR A 305 -4.22 8.11 -1.48
CA TYR A 305 -3.93 8.52 -0.10
C TYR A 305 -2.46 8.25 0.25
N LEU A 306 -1.75 9.31 0.62
CA LEU A 306 -0.33 9.32 1.02
C LEU A 306 -0.16 9.72 2.49
N ASP A 307 0.97 9.29 3.10
CA ASP A 307 1.36 9.75 4.43
C ASP A 307 1.94 11.17 4.43
N ASN A 308 1.50 11.98 5.41
CA ASN A 308 2.04 13.32 5.64
C ASN A 308 3.52 13.34 6.06
N ALA A 309 3.98 12.32 6.78
CA ALA A 309 5.39 12.24 7.19
C ALA A 309 6.36 12.22 5.99
N LYS A 310 5.85 11.91 4.79
CA LYS A 310 6.59 11.86 3.54
C LYS A 310 6.19 12.95 2.53
N ALA A 311 5.60 14.03 3.02
CA ALA A 311 5.20 15.19 2.20
C ALA A 311 6.35 15.78 1.36
N HIS A 312 7.61 15.64 1.82
CA HIS A 312 8.79 16.05 1.05
C HIS A 312 9.05 15.19 -0.21
N LEU A 313 8.43 14.02 -0.31
CA LEU A 313 8.45 13.18 -1.53
C LEU A 313 7.35 13.61 -2.52
N ALA A 314 6.45 14.51 -2.08
CA ALA A 314 5.21 14.81 -2.76
C ALA A 314 5.37 15.54 -4.09
N ASP A 315 6.35 16.43 -4.26
CA ASP A 315 6.42 17.29 -5.44
C ASP A 315 6.55 16.52 -6.76
N SER A 316 7.41 15.50 -6.81
CA SER A 316 7.56 14.66 -8.01
C SER A 316 6.35 13.76 -8.23
N VAL A 317 5.80 13.20 -7.15
CA VAL A 317 4.58 12.37 -7.16
C VAL A 317 3.39 13.22 -7.59
N LEU A 318 3.19 14.40 -6.97
CA LEU A 318 2.11 15.32 -7.32
C LEU A 318 2.19 15.78 -8.79
N ASN A 319 3.38 16.12 -9.27
CA ASN A 319 3.54 16.54 -10.66
C ASN A 319 3.16 15.44 -11.66
N THR A 320 3.50 14.19 -11.36
CA THR A 320 3.15 13.05 -12.21
C THR A 320 1.67 12.71 -12.10
N LEU A 321 1.17 12.45 -10.88
CA LEU A 321 -0.18 11.96 -10.67
C LEU A 321 -1.25 13.01 -10.97
N VAL A 322 -1.11 14.21 -10.41
CA VAL A 322 -2.14 15.26 -10.56
C VAL A 322 -2.07 15.91 -11.95
N LYS A 323 -0.88 16.33 -12.37
CA LYS A 323 -0.76 17.11 -13.61
C LYS A 323 -0.76 16.26 -14.89
N LYS A 324 -0.25 15.02 -14.84
CA LYS A 324 -0.20 14.16 -16.04
C LYS A 324 -1.36 13.18 -16.10
N LEU A 325 -1.72 12.57 -14.95
CA LEU A 325 -2.70 11.49 -14.91
C LEU A 325 -4.08 11.93 -14.41
N GLY A 326 -4.20 13.12 -13.81
CA GLY A 326 -5.48 13.61 -13.27
C GLY A 326 -5.92 12.91 -11.98
N VAL A 327 -5.05 12.12 -11.35
CA VAL A 327 -5.31 11.44 -10.07
C VAL A 327 -5.26 12.45 -8.93
N LYS A 328 -6.30 12.50 -8.10
CA LYS A 328 -6.33 13.35 -6.93
C LYS A 328 -5.47 12.74 -5.82
N VAL A 329 -4.50 13.50 -5.32
CA VAL A 329 -3.64 13.08 -4.21
C VAL A 329 -4.15 13.67 -2.91
N CYS A 330 -4.42 12.80 -1.94
CA CYS A 330 -4.95 13.13 -0.63
C CYS A 330 -3.89 12.86 0.44
N PHE A 331 -3.56 13.89 1.23
CA PHE A 331 -2.70 13.72 2.40
C PHE A 331 -3.57 13.51 3.65
N GLY A 332 -3.23 12.53 4.47
CA GLY A 332 -3.90 12.29 5.74
C GLY A 332 -3.70 13.46 6.69
N LYS A 333 -4.67 13.78 7.54
CA LYS A 333 -4.43 14.69 8.67
C LYS A 333 -3.43 14.04 9.63
N VAL A 334 -2.51 14.85 10.17
CA VAL A 334 -1.58 14.41 11.21
C VAL A 334 -2.37 13.83 12.39
N ALA A 335 -2.05 12.58 12.79
CA ALA A 335 -2.63 11.87 13.94
C ALA A 335 -4.09 11.36 13.81
N GLU A 336 -4.54 10.95 12.61
CA GLU A 336 -5.76 10.14 12.47
C GLU A 336 -5.42 8.65 12.18
N PRO A 337 -5.23 7.80 13.22
CA PRO A 337 -4.81 6.39 13.06
C PRO A 337 -5.83 5.52 12.31
N THR A 338 -7.12 5.93 12.32
CA THR A 338 -8.21 5.12 11.74
C THR A 338 -8.21 5.10 10.22
N ARG A 339 -7.57 6.07 9.56
CA ARG A 339 -7.55 6.17 8.09
C ARG A 339 -6.64 5.15 7.42
N ARG A 340 -5.60 4.69 8.11
CA ARG A 340 -4.60 3.75 7.60
C ARG A 340 -4.78 2.32 8.10
N ALA A 341 -5.84 2.09 8.87
CA ALA A 341 -6.08 0.79 9.49
C ALA A 341 -6.19 -0.37 8.49
N ILE A 342 -6.40 -0.09 7.20
CA ILE A 342 -6.53 -1.10 6.15
C ILE A 342 -5.15 -1.59 5.76
N ILE A 343 -4.29 -0.70 5.28
CA ILE A 343 -2.94 -1.07 4.83
C ILE A 343 -2.04 -1.52 5.99
N GLU A 344 -2.16 -0.88 7.18
CA GLU A 344 -1.43 -1.32 8.38
C GLU A 344 -1.81 -2.75 8.81
N ARG A 345 -3.10 -3.11 8.71
CA ARG A 345 -3.54 -4.48 8.98
C ARG A 345 -3.02 -5.47 7.95
N PHE A 346 -2.96 -5.07 6.69
CA PHE A 346 -2.34 -5.88 5.64
C PHE A 346 -0.87 -6.16 5.97
N PHE A 347 -0.07 -5.13 6.26
CA PHE A 347 1.34 -5.33 6.61
C PHE A 347 1.53 -6.21 7.85
N LYS A 348 0.69 -6.04 8.86
CA LYS A 348 0.70 -6.94 10.02
C LYS A 348 0.43 -8.39 9.63
N THR A 349 -0.56 -8.62 8.76
CA THR A 349 -0.88 -9.98 8.28
C THR A 349 0.27 -10.56 7.46
N LEU A 350 0.88 -9.75 6.60
CA LEU A 350 2.04 -10.11 5.79
C LEU A 350 3.22 -10.54 6.68
N GLU A 351 3.55 -9.76 7.71
CA GLU A 351 4.62 -10.12 8.65
C GLU A 351 4.31 -11.41 9.41
N GLU A 352 3.11 -11.52 9.99
CA GLU A 352 2.73 -12.66 10.84
C GLU A 352 2.69 -13.97 10.07
N ARG A 353 2.27 -13.96 8.80
CA ARG A 353 2.10 -15.18 7.99
C ARG A 353 3.31 -15.55 7.14
N SER A 354 4.28 -14.64 6.97
CA SER A 354 5.40 -14.86 6.06
C SER A 354 6.75 -14.60 6.72
N PHE A 355 7.10 -13.33 6.94
CA PHE A 355 8.46 -12.97 7.36
C PHE A 355 8.80 -13.35 8.81
N HIS A 356 7.81 -13.41 9.71
CA HIS A 356 8.03 -13.87 11.07
C HIS A 356 8.27 -15.38 11.19
N GLU A 357 8.00 -16.15 10.15
CA GLU A 357 8.31 -17.57 10.09
C GLU A 357 9.77 -17.84 9.68
N LEU A 358 10.46 -16.83 9.15
CA LEU A 358 11.85 -16.96 8.72
C LEU A 358 12.80 -17.05 9.92
N PRO A 359 13.83 -17.91 9.84
CA PRO A 359 14.90 -17.96 10.85
C PRO A 359 15.64 -16.63 11.01
N SER A 360 15.65 -15.77 9.99
CA SER A 360 16.28 -14.44 9.98
C SER A 360 15.37 -13.32 10.47
N THR A 361 14.20 -13.64 11.03
CA THR A 361 13.25 -12.64 11.53
C THR A 361 13.83 -11.82 12.68
N THR A 362 13.43 -10.55 12.75
CA THR A 362 13.72 -9.69 13.92
C THR A 362 12.64 -9.80 15.00
N GLY A 363 11.57 -10.57 14.74
CA GLY A 363 10.43 -10.78 15.63
C GLY A 363 9.60 -9.51 15.85
N THR A 364 8.50 -9.66 16.57
CA THR A 364 7.52 -8.59 16.84
C THR A 364 7.97 -7.59 17.91
N SER A 365 8.95 -7.94 18.73
CA SER A 365 9.45 -7.10 19.84
C SER A 365 10.92 -7.39 20.16
N PRO A 366 11.60 -6.50 20.91
CA PRO A 366 12.96 -6.74 21.36
C PRO A 366 13.14 -7.99 22.24
N ILE A 367 12.06 -8.46 22.88
CA ILE A 367 12.04 -9.61 23.81
C ILE A 367 11.60 -10.90 23.09
N ASP A 368 11.25 -10.82 21.80
CA ASP A 368 10.78 -11.98 21.03
C ASP A 368 11.88 -13.06 20.98
N PRO A 369 11.61 -14.30 21.47
CA PRO A 369 12.61 -15.37 21.48
C PRO A 369 13.09 -15.79 20.08
N ARG A 370 12.31 -15.50 19.04
CA ARG A 370 12.69 -15.74 17.63
C ARG A 370 13.82 -14.82 17.16
N ARG A 371 14.04 -13.69 17.85
CA ARG A 371 15.10 -12.72 17.57
C ARG A 371 16.47 -13.19 18.05
N HIS A 372 16.91 -14.36 17.59
CA HIS A 372 18.22 -14.92 17.98
C HIS A 372 19.23 -14.78 16.86
N PHE A 373 20.06 -13.72 16.92
CA PHE A 373 21.09 -13.40 15.91
C PHE A 373 20.57 -13.48 14.46
N PRO A 374 19.54 -12.70 14.08
CA PRO A 374 18.85 -12.85 12.79
C PRO A 374 19.79 -12.70 11.58
N GLU A 375 20.82 -11.86 11.64
CA GLU A 375 21.82 -11.72 10.59
C GLU A 375 22.67 -12.97 10.38
N LYS A 376 23.04 -13.66 11.50
CA LYS A 376 23.77 -14.92 11.43
C LYS A 376 22.88 -16.04 10.89
N GLN A 377 21.58 -16.00 11.22
CA GLN A 377 20.61 -16.95 10.69
C GLN A 377 20.38 -16.75 9.20
N ALA A 378 20.29 -15.49 8.72
CA ALA A 378 20.20 -15.19 7.30
C ALA A 378 21.35 -15.84 6.51
N LYS A 379 22.58 -15.71 7.00
CA LYS A 379 23.76 -16.35 6.41
C LYS A 379 23.73 -17.88 6.53
N ARG A 380 23.43 -18.40 7.73
CA ARG A 380 23.41 -19.84 7.98
C ARG A 380 22.44 -20.59 7.08
N TYR A 381 21.25 -20.03 6.89
CA TYR A 381 20.20 -20.62 6.05
C TYR A 381 20.20 -20.09 4.62
N ARG A 382 21.15 -19.18 4.28
CA ARG A 382 21.32 -18.57 2.95
C ARG A 382 20.03 -17.97 2.41
N ILE A 383 19.28 -17.24 3.27
CA ILE A 383 18.02 -16.62 2.90
C ILE A 383 18.31 -15.45 1.99
N SER A 384 18.09 -15.62 0.70
CA SER A 384 18.52 -14.71 -0.37
C SER A 384 17.51 -13.61 -0.67
N VAL A 385 17.93 -12.63 -1.49
CA VAL A 385 17.02 -11.63 -2.08
C VAL A 385 16.01 -12.28 -3.02
N ASP A 386 16.34 -13.38 -3.68
CA ASP A 386 15.40 -14.12 -4.53
C ASP A 386 14.33 -14.82 -3.68
N ASP A 387 14.69 -15.35 -2.50
CA ASP A 387 13.70 -15.86 -1.55
C ASP A 387 12.77 -14.73 -1.06
N LEU A 388 13.31 -13.53 -0.81
CA LEU A 388 12.50 -12.36 -0.47
C LEU A 388 11.44 -12.07 -1.55
N LYS A 389 11.83 -12.07 -2.83
CA LYS A 389 10.92 -11.87 -3.95
C LYS A 389 9.82 -12.94 -3.94
N ARG A 390 10.20 -14.22 -3.93
CA ARG A 390 9.26 -15.37 -3.96
C ARG A 390 8.27 -15.33 -2.80
N ILE A 391 8.75 -15.14 -1.57
CA ILE A 391 7.90 -15.05 -0.38
C ILE A 391 6.92 -13.87 -0.51
N THR A 392 7.38 -12.71 -0.96
CA THR A 392 6.52 -11.54 -1.13
C THR A 392 5.42 -11.80 -2.16
N PHE A 393 5.74 -12.37 -3.31
CA PHE A 393 4.77 -12.71 -4.34
C PHE A 393 3.73 -13.70 -3.82
N SER A 394 4.17 -14.82 -3.23
CA SER A 394 3.27 -15.83 -2.66
C SER A 394 2.35 -15.23 -1.59
N ALA A 395 2.89 -14.39 -0.71
CA ALA A 395 2.13 -13.81 0.38
C ALA A 395 1.07 -12.81 -0.10
N ILE A 396 1.37 -12.03 -1.14
CA ILE A 396 0.40 -11.10 -1.73
C ILE A 396 -0.67 -11.87 -2.52
N ALA A 397 -0.27 -12.88 -3.28
CA ALA A 397 -1.18 -13.76 -4.00
C ALA A 397 -2.14 -14.47 -3.03
N GLU A 398 -1.62 -15.04 -1.95
CA GLU A 398 -2.42 -15.65 -0.89
C GLU A 398 -3.37 -14.65 -0.25
N TYR A 399 -2.88 -13.44 0.10
CA TYR A 399 -3.72 -12.41 0.69
C TYR A 399 -4.89 -12.01 -0.23
N ASN A 400 -4.63 -11.76 -1.51
CA ASN A 400 -5.65 -11.37 -2.47
C ASN A 400 -6.71 -12.47 -2.69
N ASN A 401 -6.34 -13.75 -2.49
CA ASN A 401 -7.23 -14.90 -2.65
C ASN A 401 -7.83 -15.42 -1.32
N THR A 402 -7.38 -14.93 -0.16
CA THR A 402 -7.89 -15.41 1.14
C THR A 402 -9.19 -14.69 1.53
N PRO A 403 -10.26 -15.42 1.91
CA PRO A 403 -11.50 -14.85 2.40
C PRO A 403 -11.29 -13.87 3.57
N HIS A 404 -11.91 -12.70 3.50
CA HIS A 404 -11.74 -11.64 4.48
C HIS A 404 -13.03 -11.30 5.23
N SER A 405 -13.00 -11.30 6.56
CA SER A 405 -14.18 -11.09 7.40
C SER A 405 -14.88 -9.74 7.19
N SER A 406 -14.19 -8.71 6.72
CA SER A 406 -14.79 -7.40 6.40
C SER A 406 -15.39 -7.33 5.00
N LEU A 407 -15.20 -8.36 4.18
CA LEU A 407 -15.75 -8.51 2.83
C LEU A 407 -16.85 -9.58 2.76
N TYR A 408 -17.49 -9.85 3.89
CA TYR A 408 -18.57 -10.84 4.02
C TYR A 408 -18.18 -12.27 3.61
N GLY A 409 -16.88 -12.60 3.71
CA GLY A 409 -16.37 -13.92 3.37
C GLY A 409 -15.81 -14.02 1.95
N ASN A 410 -15.91 -12.97 1.13
CA ASN A 410 -15.21 -12.91 -0.15
C ASN A 410 -13.71 -12.66 0.08
N SER A 411 -12.88 -13.16 -0.83
CA SER A 411 -11.51 -12.71 -0.93
C SER A 411 -11.44 -11.28 -1.52
N PRO A 412 -10.36 -10.52 -1.29
CA PRO A 412 -10.16 -9.23 -1.91
C PRO A 412 -10.33 -9.24 -3.43
N LEU A 413 -9.83 -10.27 -4.10
CA LEU A 413 -9.89 -10.41 -5.55
C LEU A 413 -11.30 -10.76 -6.04
N GLU A 414 -12.04 -11.62 -5.32
CA GLU A 414 -13.45 -11.93 -5.61
C GLU A 414 -14.32 -10.70 -5.43
N ASP A 415 -14.15 -9.95 -4.34
CA ASP A 415 -14.89 -8.71 -4.09
C ASP A 415 -14.59 -7.65 -5.15
N PHE A 416 -13.34 -7.56 -5.59
CA PHE A 416 -12.91 -6.71 -6.71
C PHE A 416 -13.63 -7.11 -8.00
N ARG A 417 -13.60 -8.40 -8.36
CA ARG A 417 -14.25 -8.95 -9.56
C ARG A 417 -15.77 -8.69 -9.57
N GLN A 418 -16.44 -8.86 -8.44
CA GLN A 418 -17.90 -8.62 -8.34
C GLN A 418 -18.27 -7.15 -8.54
N LYS A 419 -17.37 -6.22 -8.17
CA LYS A 419 -17.62 -4.77 -8.22
C LYS A 419 -17.05 -4.09 -9.46
N ILE A 420 -16.24 -4.77 -10.27
CA ILE A 420 -15.50 -4.18 -11.39
C ILE A 420 -16.42 -3.46 -12.39
N ASN A 421 -17.59 -3.99 -12.66
CA ASN A 421 -18.56 -3.44 -13.63
C ASN A 421 -19.47 -2.34 -13.05
N ASN A 422 -19.27 -1.94 -11.80
CA ASN A 422 -20.14 -0.97 -11.14
C ASN A 422 -19.83 0.49 -11.49
N ARG A 423 -18.80 0.74 -12.31
CA ARG A 423 -18.43 2.09 -12.76
C ARG A 423 -17.67 2.08 -14.09
N LEU A 424 -17.59 3.24 -14.71
CA LEU A 424 -16.67 3.51 -15.80
C LEU A 424 -15.31 3.93 -15.25
N TYR A 425 -14.24 3.45 -15.85
CA TYR A 425 -12.87 3.75 -15.47
C TYR A 425 -12.25 4.80 -16.39
N THR A 426 -11.37 5.61 -15.85
CA THR A 426 -10.46 6.45 -16.63
C THR A 426 -9.20 5.63 -16.90
N TYR A 427 -8.75 5.60 -18.15
CA TYR A 427 -7.60 4.79 -18.53
C TYR A 427 -6.38 5.65 -18.83
N LEU A 428 -5.21 5.08 -18.56
CA LEU A 428 -3.94 5.66 -18.95
C LEU A 428 -3.89 5.82 -20.48
N PRO A 429 -3.57 7.02 -21.01
CA PRO A 429 -3.42 7.23 -22.45
C PRO A 429 -2.42 6.25 -23.07
N VAL A 430 -2.70 5.77 -24.28
CA VAL A 430 -1.85 4.79 -24.97
C VAL A 430 -0.40 5.23 -25.06
N SER A 431 -0.16 6.54 -25.28
CA SER A 431 1.18 7.13 -25.35
C SER A 431 1.98 7.08 -24.03
N LEU A 432 1.35 6.74 -22.90
CA LEU A 432 1.97 6.69 -21.57
C LEU A 432 2.10 5.26 -21.04
N ARG A 433 1.61 4.26 -21.79
CA ARG A 433 1.55 2.85 -21.32
C ARG A 433 2.90 2.14 -21.27
N ASP A 434 3.95 2.74 -21.85
CA ASP A 434 5.34 2.26 -21.72
C ASP A 434 5.96 2.56 -20.35
N GLY A 435 5.24 3.25 -19.46
CA GLY A 435 5.69 3.59 -18.11
C GLY A 435 6.81 4.63 -18.02
N SER A 436 7.44 5.00 -19.16
CA SER A 436 8.59 5.91 -19.16
C SER A 436 8.30 7.27 -18.54
N ASP A 437 7.07 7.76 -18.70
CA ASP A 437 6.63 9.08 -18.23
C ASP A 437 6.45 9.19 -16.71
N PHE A 438 6.29 8.07 -16.00
CA PHE A 438 6.21 8.06 -14.53
C PHE A 438 7.50 8.56 -13.89
N HIS A 439 8.62 8.37 -14.54
CA HIS A 439 9.95 8.67 -14.03
C HIS A 439 10.60 9.90 -14.64
N ILE A 440 9.84 10.74 -15.38
CA ILE A 440 10.39 11.93 -16.03
C ILE A 440 10.47 13.12 -15.08
N ILE A 441 11.69 13.65 -14.94
CA ILE A 441 11.98 14.93 -14.31
C ILE A 441 12.16 15.99 -15.39
N LYS A 442 11.55 17.17 -15.22
CA LYS A 442 11.76 18.33 -16.07
C LYS A 442 12.83 19.24 -15.46
N ASP A 443 13.78 19.66 -16.26
CA ASP A 443 14.84 20.62 -15.90
C ASP A 443 15.11 21.54 -17.11
N SER A 444 15.96 22.53 -16.94
CA SER A 444 16.43 23.37 -18.03
C SER A 444 17.93 23.65 -17.91
N ARG A 445 18.66 23.59 -19.00
CA ARG A 445 20.11 23.85 -19.00
C ARG A 445 20.51 24.73 -20.16
N THR A 446 21.49 25.59 -19.91
CA THR A 446 22.12 26.42 -20.95
C THR A 446 23.15 25.59 -21.71
N VAL A 447 23.15 25.73 -23.00
CA VAL A 447 24.14 25.12 -23.90
C VAL A 447 25.47 25.87 -23.78
N VAL A 448 26.54 25.11 -23.57
CA VAL A 448 27.90 25.64 -23.41
C VAL A 448 28.86 25.01 -24.43
N ALA A 449 29.92 25.73 -24.78
CA ALA A 449 30.99 25.21 -25.62
C ALA A 449 32.12 24.60 -24.78
N ASN A 450 32.75 23.56 -25.30
CA ASN A 450 34.01 23.08 -24.76
C ASN A 450 35.17 23.83 -25.44
N ASN A 451 35.89 24.65 -24.69
CA ASN A 451 36.98 25.49 -25.19
C ASN A 451 38.17 24.70 -25.84
N LYS A 452 38.29 23.40 -25.54
CA LYS A 452 39.36 22.55 -26.06
C LYS A 452 39.01 21.83 -27.38
N ILE A 453 37.73 21.50 -27.58
CA ILE A 453 37.31 20.60 -28.68
C ILE A 453 36.18 21.22 -29.51
N ASN A 454 35.77 22.43 -29.20
CA ASN A 454 34.81 23.25 -29.97
C ASN A 454 33.46 22.59 -30.27
N TYR A 455 32.97 21.69 -29.40
CA TYR A 455 31.63 21.10 -29.50
C TYR A 455 30.67 21.64 -28.44
N LEU A 456 29.40 21.77 -28.81
CA LEU A 456 28.35 22.22 -27.90
C LEU A 456 27.80 21.05 -27.06
N HIS A 457 27.53 21.33 -25.79
CA HIS A 457 26.99 20.36 -24.84
C HIS A 457 26.20 21.06 -23.73
N ILE A 458 25.41 20.30 -23.01
CA ILE A 458 24.85 20.71 -21.72
C ILE A 458 25.56 19.98 -20.57
N ASN A 459 25.58 20.59 -19.39
CA ASN A 459 26.07 19.96 -18.18
C ASN A 459 24.89 19.55 -17.30
N PHE A 460 24.78 18.25 -16.96
CA PHE A 460 23.78 17.75 -16.02
C PHE A 460 24.38 16.69 -15.11
N ALA A 461 24.16 16.84 -13.78
CA ALA A 461 24.61 15.92 -12.75
C ALA A 461 26.10 15.53 -12.85
N GLY A 462 26.98 16.48 -13.20
CA GLY A 462 28.43 16.27 -13.27
C GLY A 462 28.90 15.53 -14.53
N ALA A 463 28.05 15.41 -15.54
CA ALA A 463 28.38 14.82 -16.83
C ALA A 463 27.96 15.74 -17.98
N LYS A 464 28.62 15.57 -19.13
CA LYS A 464 28.32 16.31 -20.37
C LYS A 464 27.39 15.49 -21.25
N TYR A 465 26.42 16.19 -21.86
CA TYR A 465 25.46 15.60 -22.79
C TYR A 465 25.50 16.36 -24.13
N THR A 466 25.52 15.64 -25.20
CA THR A 466 25.54 16.19 -26.55
C THR A 466 24.88 15.25 -27.54
N SER A 467 24.63 15.77 -28.77
CA SER A 467 24.19 14.98 -29.91
C SER A 467 24.90 15.48 -31.15
N SER A 468 24.79 14.75 -32.25
CA SER A 468 25.31 15.17 -33.55
C SER A 468 24.70 16.49 -34.01
N LYS A 469 23.38 16.69 -33.78
CA LYS A 469 22.68 17.93 -34.09
C LYS A 469 23.21 19.08 -33.26
N LEU A 470 23.27 18.91 -31.90
CA LEU A 470 23.72 19.97 -30.99
C LEU A 470 25.16 20.37 -31.26
N THR A 471 26.04 19.41 -31.56
CA THR A 471 27.47 19.68 -31.84
C THR A 471 27.65 20.64 -33.00
N ASN A 472 26.79 20.55 -34.05
CA ASN A 472 26.89 21.32 -35.28
C ASN A 472 26.05 22.61 -35.27
N ASP A 473 25.10 22.75 -34.31
CA ASP A 473 24.15 23.87 -34.25
C ASP A 473 24.71 25.04 -33.43
N LYS A 474 25.57 25.83 -34.03
CA LYS A 474 26.22 26.99 -33.39
C LYS A 474 25.22 28.05 -32.87
N ALA A 475 24.00 28.10 -33.42
CA ALA A 475 22.97 29.03 -32.99
C ALA A 475 22.49 28.73 -31.54
N MET A 476 22.62 27.49 -31.09
CA MET A 476 22.24 27.08 -29.76
C MET A 476 23.21 27.50 -28.64
N LEU A 477 24.37 28.06 -28.99
CA LEU A 477 25.33 28.49 -27.95
C LEU A 477 24.73 29.56 -27.04
N ARG A 478 24.72 29.30 -25.72
CA ARG A 478 24.11 30.12 -24.64
C ARG A 478 22.58 30.10 -24.60
N GLU A 479 21.91 29.40 -25.54
CA GLU A 479 20.47 29.18 -25.47
C GLU A 479 20.11 28.16 -24.38
N LYS A 480 18.87 28.22 -23.88
CA LYS A 480 18.33 27.26 -22.90
C LYS A 480 17.55 26.18 -23.63
N LEU A 481 17.87 24.94 -23.29
CA LEU A 481 17.07 23.77 -23.61
C LEU A 481 16.25 23.33 -22.42
N LEU A 482 14.97 23.00 -22.66
CA LEU A 482 14.12 22.30 -21.69
C LEU A 482 14.45 20.81 -21.80
N LEU A 483 14.55 20.15 -20.67
CA LEU A 483 14.99 18.76 -20.59
C LEU A 483 13.91 17.89 -20.00
N GLN A 484 13.69 16.73 -20.59
CA GLN A 484 12.96 15.61 -20.00
C GLN A 484 13.96 14.48 -19.71
N ILE A 485 14.09 14.13 -18.44
CA ILE A 485 15.13 13.24 -17.93
C ILE A 485 14.44 12.05 -17.29
N ASN A 486 14.66 10.86 -17.86
CA ASN A 486 14.22 9.63 -17.20
C ASN A 486 15.11 9.38 -15.97
N PHE A 487 14.51 9.41 -14.79
CA PHE A 487 15.25 9.23 -13.54
C PHE A 487 15.89 7.84 -13.39
N LYS A 488 15.24 6.80 -13.91
CA LYS A 488 15.75 5.42 -13.87
C LYS A 488 16.97 5.22 -14.77
N ASP A 489 17.03 5.97 -15.89
CA ASP A 489 18.16 5.88 -16.82
C ASP A 489 18.51 7.26 -17.38
N ILE A 490 19.57 7.85 -16.85
CA ILE A 490 20.04 9.17 -17.24
C ILE A 490 21.13 9.14 -18.31
N ARG A 491 21.24 8.07 -19.09
CA ARG A 491 22.20 8.00 -20.22
C ARG A 491 21.78 8.87 -21.40
N VAL A 492 20.46 9.01 -21.58
CA VAL A 492 19.85 9.81 -22.64
C VAL A 492 18.90 10.83 -22.01
N ILE A 493 18.92 12.06 -22.51
CA ILE A 493 18.04 13.15 -22.08
C ILE A 493 17.36 13.71 -23.31
N LYS A 494 16.03 13.75 -23.33
CA LYS A 494 15.25 14.41 -24.38
C LYS A 494 15.30 15.92 -24.18
N ALA A 495 15.70 16.65 -25.20
CA ALA A 495 15.80 18.10 -25.21
C ALA A 495 14.74 18.75 -26.10
N PHE A 496 14.26 19.91 -25.64
CA PHE A 496 13.23 20.70 -26.31
C PHE A 496 13.64 22.16 -26.34
N TYR A 497 13.20 22.88 -27.37
CA TYR A 497 13.31 24.33 -27.43
C TYR A 497 12.50 25.00 -26.31
N ALA A 498 12.73 26.27 -26.04
CA ALA A 498 11.94 27.05 -25.12
C ALA A 498 10.44 27.13 -25.50
N SER A 499 10.13 26.96 -26.80
CA SER A 499 8.77 26.83 -27.32
C SER A 499 8.04 25.56 -26.89
N GLY A 500 8.77 24.55 -26.43
CA GLY A 500 8.25 23.20 -26.11
C GLY A 500 8.34 22.22 -27.29
N GLU A 501 8.84 22.65 -28.45
CA GLU A 501 9.07 21.78 -29.60
C GLU A 501 10.28 20.88 -29.34
N TYR A 502 10.19 19.60 -29.78
CA TYR A 502 11.28 18.63 -29.64
C TYR A 502 12.52 19.07 -30.40
N TYR A 503 13.65 19.05 -29.70
CA TYR A 503 14.93 19.41 -30.29
C TYR A 503 15.72 18.19 -30.77
N ASP A 504 16.13 17.32 -29.80
CA ASP A 504 16.91 16.11 -30.07
C ASP A 504 17.12 15.27 -28.79
N ASP A 505 17.59 14.04 -28.96
CA ASP A 505 18.06 13.20 -27.86
C ASP A 505 19.54 13.47 -27.59
N LEU A 506 19.84 13.89 -26.35
CA LEU A 506 21.21 14.18 -25.91
C LEU A 506 21.80 13.00 -25.17
N PHE A 507 22.92 12.50 -25.63
CA PHE A 507 23.63 11.36 -25.10
C PHE A 507 24.71 11.80 -24.10
N VAL A 508 24.86 11.08 -23.00
CA VAL A 508 25.92 11.31 -22.03
C VAL A 508 27.29 10.98 -22.61
N GLU A 509 28.35 11.61 -22.13
CA GLU A 509 29.74 11.31 -22.47
C GLU A 509 30.09 9.82 -22.23
N LYS A 510 30.96 9.26 -23.07
CA LYS A 510 31.27 7.83 -23.20
C LYS A 510 31.54 7.11 -21.85
N LYS A 511 32.24 7.76 -20.92
CA LYS A 511 32.59 7.17 -19.62
C LYS A 511 31.39 6.81 -18.73
N TRP A 512 30.18 7.34 -19.03
CA TRP A 512 28.94 7.09 -18.30
C TRP A 512 27.94 6.21 -19.07
N ARG A 513 28.31 5.65 -20.22
CA ARG A 513 27.39 4.85 -21.06
C ARG A 513 27.33 3.38 -20.69
N GLY A 514 28.32 2.85 -19.99
CA GLY A 514 28.57 1.41 -19.83
C GLY A 514 27.39 0.57 -19.32
N ARG A 515 26.52 1.14 -18.50
CA ARG A 515 25.24 0.53 -18.08
C ARG A 515 24.23 1.59 -17.68
N LYS A 516 22.97 1.21 -17.58
CA LYS A 516 21.92 2.09 -17.00
C LYS A 516 22.31 2.46 -15.58
N HIS A 517 22.00 3.68 -15.20
CA HIS A 517 22.21 4.18 -13.85
C HIS A 517 21.31 5.39 -13.61
N ASN A 518 20.91 5.56 -12.37
CA ASN A 518 20.01 6.62 -11.98
C ASN A 518 20.76 7.87 -11.47
N LEU A 519 20.02 8.96 -11.29
CA LEU A 519 20.58 10.23 -10.84
C LEU A 519 21.24 10.15 -9.45
N LYS A 520 20.69 9.34 -8.53
CA LYS A 520 21.24 9.19 -7.18
C LYS A 520 22.59 8.48 -7.21
N GLU A 521 22.65 7.40 -7.96
CA GLU A 521 23.90 6.65 -8.14
C GLU A 521 25.00 7.54 -8.72
N ARG A 522 24.69 8.33 -9.77
CA ARG A 522 25.65 9.29 -10.33
C ARG A 522 26.12 10.32 -9.28
N LYS A 523 25.21 10.89 -8.50
CA LYS A 523 25.56 11.84 -7.43
C LYS A 523 26.46 11.19 -6.39
N LEU A 524 26.21 9.93 -6.03
CA LEU A 524 27.01 9.17 -5.09
C LEU A 524 28.42 8.90 -5.64
N ILE A 525 28.53 8.44 -6.88
CA ILE A 525 29.81 8.19 -7.56
C ILE A 525 30.63 9.48 -7.62
N ASN A 526 30.02 10.60 -8.00
CA ASN A 526 30.67 11.91 -8.02
C ASN A 526 31.12 12.37 -6.62
N LYS A 527 30.34 12.04 -5.57
CA LYS A 527 30.72 12.32 -4.18
C LYS A 527 31.93 11.50 -3.76
N LEU A 528 31.90 10.18 -3.96
CA LEU A 528 32.99 9.27 -3.60
C LEU A 528 34.31 9.61 -4.33
N SER A 529 34.18 10.03 -5.59
CA SER A 529 35.36 10.49 -6.35
C SER A 529 35.93 11.79 -5.78
N ARG A 530 35.12 12.75 -5.37
CA ARG A 530 35.58 13.99 -4.71
C ARG A 530 36.22 13.73 -3.36
N GLU A 531 35.76 12.68 -2.66
CA GLU A 531 36.33 12.21 -1.38
C GLU A 531 37.64 11.38 -1.57
N GLY A 532 38.08 11.19 -2.81
CA GLY A 532 39.31 10.45 -3.12
C GLY A 532 39.20 8.93 -2.97
N GLN A 533 37.95 8.38 -2.84
CA GLN A 533 37.73 6.94 -2.69
C GLN A 533 38.12 6.16 -3.94
N PHE A 534 38.00 6.77 -5.12
CA PHE A 534 38.54 6.28 -6.39
C PHE A 534 38.76 7.45 -7.37
N SER A 535 39.63 7.26 -8.34
CA SER A 535 39.94 8.28 -9.35
C SER A 535 39.03 8.15 -10.57
N GLN A 536 38.46 9.26 -10.99
CA GLN A 536 37.76 9.35 -12.28
C GLN A 536 38.67 9.74 -13.44
N LEU A 537 39.93 10.08 -13.13
CA LEU A 537 40.90 10.49 -14.12
C LEU A 537 41.37 9.26 -14.91
N ASN A 538 41.31 9.35 -16.22
CA ASN A 538 41.77 8.31 -17.17
C ASN A 538 40.93 7.03 -17.25
N GLN A 539 39.67 7.04 -16.80
CA GLN A 539 38.82 5.85 -16.89
C GLN A 539 37.86 5.95 -18.04
N LEU A 540 37.84 4.90 -18.86
CA LEU A 540 36.91 4.77 -20.00
C LEU A 540 35.48 4.44 -19.53
N ASN A 541 35.35 3.77 -18.37
CA ASN A 541 34.06 3.37 -17.78
C ASN A 541 34.07 3.60 -16.26
N ILE A 542 33.44 4.69 -15.83
CA ILE A 542 33.36 5.05 -14.41
C ILE A 542 32.43 4.10 -13.65
N LEU A 543 31.38 3.61 -14.29
CA LEU A 543 30.41 2.73 -13.67
C LEU A 543 31.04 1.38 -13.31
N GLU A 544 31.77 0.79 -14.22
CA GLU A 544 32.54 -0.44 -13.98
C GLU A 544 33.57 -0.26 -12.86
N THR A 545 34.23 0.89 -12.81
CA THR A 545 35.17 1.20 -11.72
C THR A 545 34.46 1.28 -10.38
N TYR A 546 33.28 1.86 -10.33
CA TYR A 546 32.47 1.93 -9.13
C TYR A 546 31.98 0.53 -8.71
N ASP A 547 31.55 -0.30 -9.64
CA ASP A 547 31.14 -1.67 -9.38
C ASP A 547 32.31 -2.47 -8.81
N ASN A 548 33.49 -2.40 -9.44
CA ASN A 548 34.72 -3.01 -8.93
C ASN A 548 35.12 -2.48 -7.55
N TYR A 549 34.94 -1.20 -7.28
CA TYR A 549 35.18 -0.61 -5.95
C TYR A 549 34.24 -1.23 -4.89
N LEU A 550 32.96 -1.42 -5.19
CA LEU A 550 32.01 -2.05 -4.27
C LEU A 550 32.34 -3.53 -4.03
N PHE A 551 32.61 -4.28 -5.09
CA PHE A 551 32.90 -5.72 -5.02
C PHE A 551 34.25 -6.04 -4.35
N ASN A 552 35.22 -5.15 -4.42
CA ASN A 552 36.54 -5.34 -3.82
C ASN A 552 36.64 -4.90 -2.36
N LYS A 553 35.57 -4.32 -1.77
CA LYS A 553 35.59 -3.97 -0.35
C LYS A 553 35.87 -5.20 0.52
N THR A 554 36.93 -5.11 1.35
CA THR A 554 37.36 -6.19 2.24
C THR A 554 36.31 -6.51 3.30
N VAL A 555 35.65 -5.45 3.82
CA VAL A 555 34.55 -5.56 4.78
C VAL A 555 33.28 -5.00 4.11
N VAL A 556 32.32 -5.86 3.87
CA VAL A 556 31.04 -5.47 3.27
C VAL A 556 30.05 -5.25 4.41
N ASP A 557 29.79 -3.98 4.72
CA ASP A 557 28.72 -3.59 5.64
C ASP A 557 27.34 -3.78 4.96
N LYS A 558 26.24 -3.77 5.73
CA LYS A 558 24.88 -3.99 5.22
C LYS A 558 24.50 -2.98 4.12
N LYS A 559 24.92 -1.71 4.25
CA LYS A 559 24.67 -0.68 3.23
C LYS A 559 25.33 -1.00 1.90
N THR A 560 26.56 -1.49 1.96
CA THR A 560 27.27 -1.94 0.76
C THR A 560 26.63 -3.20 0.19
N GLY A 561 26.22 -4.15 1.04
CA GLY A 561 25.47 -5.34 0.62
C GLY A 561 24.16 -4.98 -0.10
N SER A 562 23.37 -4.04 0.43
CA SER A 562 22.16 -3.53 -0.23
C SER A 562 22.45 -2.90 -1.60
N LYS A 563 23.52 -2.12 -1.73
CA LYS A 563 23.91 -1.53 -3.03
C LYS A 563 24.34 -2.59 -4.04
N ILE A 564 25.05 -3.62 -3.59
CA ILE A 564 25.42 -4.75 -4.45
C ILE A 564 24.17 -5.48 -4.93
N ALA A 565 23.22 -5.75 -4.05
CA ALA A 565 21.96 -6.39 -4.41
C ALA A 565 21.14 -5.54 -5.40
N GLU A 566 21.09 -4.22 -5.22
CA GLU A 566 20.47 -3.30 -6.20
C GLU A 566 21.15 -3.36 -7.57
N LEU A 567 22.47 -3.37 -7.61
CA LEU A 567 23.22 -3.47 -8.86
C LEU A 567 22.94 -4.78 -9.59
N GLN A 568 22.88 -5.91 -8.86
CA GLN A 568 22.57 -7.21 -9.45
C GLN A 568 21.14 -7.23 -10.04
N ASN A 569 20.15 -6.72 -9.32
CA ASN A 569 18.78 -6.59 -9.84
C ASN A 569 18.72 -5.71 -11.11
N HIS A 570 19.61 -4.74 -11.25
CA HIS A 570 19.70 -3.93 -12.46
C HIS A 570 20.46 -4.64 -13.59
N GLN A 571 21.44 -5.50 -13.30
CA GLN A 571 22.23 -6.21 -14.32
C GLN A 571 21.45 -7.35 -15.00
N ASP A 572 20.58 -8.04 -14.28
CA ASP A 572 19.75 -9.11 -14.84
C ASP A 572 18.79 -8.59 -15.93
N ASN A 573 18.46 -7.30 -15.92
CA ASN A 573 17.61 -6.64 -16.92
C ASN A 573 18.39 -6.01 -18.09
N PHE A 574 19.71 -6.26 -18.31
CA PHE A 574 20.55 -5.42 -19.15
C PHE A 574 21.50 -6.12 -20.13
N LEU A 575 21.15 -7.27 -20.67
CA LEU A 575 22.06 -7.86 -21.64
C LEU A 575 22.04 -7.21 -23.04
N ASP A 576 21.09 -6.32 -23.42
CA ASP A 576 20.92 -5.95 -24.82
C ASP A 576 20.61 -4.48 -25.20
N ASP A 577 20.87 -3.44 -24.38
CA ASP A 577 20.49 -2.08 -24.79
C ASP A 577 21.61 -1.03 -24.70
N ASP A 578 22.49 -0.96 -25.68
CA ASP A 578 23.24 0.28 -25.98
C ASP A 578 22.35 1.22 -26.83
N PRO A 579 21.85 2.34 -26.30
CA PRO A 579 20.95 3.23 -27.01
C PRO A 579 21.58 3.86 -28.27
N SER A 580 22.91 3.85 -28.39
CA SER A 580 23.62 4.35 -29.59
C SER A 580 23.50 3.39 -30.77
N ILE A 581 23.12 2.12 -30.56
CA ILE A 581 22.97 1.11 -31.63
C ILE A 581 21.57 1.18 -32.23
N LYS A 582 20.53 1.47 -31.42
CA LYS A 582 19.14 1.56 -31.95
C LYS A 582 18.92 2.73 -32.91
N SER A 583 19.60 3.84 -32.74
CA SER A 583 19.48 4.99 -33.66
C SER A 583 20.17 4.80 -35.03
N SER A 584 21.00 3.76 -35.19
CA SER A 584 21.70 3.45 -36.46
C SER A 584 21.04 2.33 -37.27
N ILE A 585 20.03 1.63 -36.74
CA ILE A 585 19.37 0.48 -37.39
C ILE A 585 18.16 0.92 -38.24
N ASP A 586 17.57 2.09 -37.98
CA ASP A 586 16.39 2.56 -38.73
C ASP A 586 16.70 3.16 -40.11
N THR A 587 17.94 3.11 -40.61
CA THR A 587 18.32 3.69 -41.92
C THR A 587 18.90 2.71 -42.93
N ASN A 588 18.94 1.40 -42.71
CA ASN A 588 19.37 0.49 -43.80
C ASN A 588 18.61 -0.84 -43.78
N ASN A 589 17.51 -0.85 -44.52
CA ASN A 589 16.95 -2.07 -45.10
C ASN A 589 17.80 -2.51 -46.28
N THR A 590 18.56 -3.60 -46.18
CA THR A 590 18.90 -4.50 -47.31
C THR A 590 19.38 -5.86 -46.82
N THR A 591 18.56 -6.88 -47.09
CA THR A 591 18.78 -8.32 -47.39
C THR A 591 19.81 -9.17 -46.62
N PRO A 592 19.46 -10.44 -46.37
CA PRO A 592 20.18 -11.33 -45.47
C PRO A 592 21.29 -12.14 -46.19
N SER A 593 22.35 -12.42 -45.47
CA SER A 593 23.25 -13.52 -45.82
C SER A 593 23.62 -14.32 -44.57
N ASP A 594 23.38 -15.62 -44.67
CA ASP A 594 23.76 -16.66 -43.73
C ASP A 594 25.19 -16.57 -43.24
N ASN A 595 25.39 -16.72 -41.93
CA ASN A 595 26.54 -17.46 -41.43
C ASN A 595 26.23 -18.02 -40.01
N LYS A 596 26.13 -19.32 -39.98
CA LYS A 596 26.22 -20.17 -38.80
C LYS A 596 27.65 -20.12 -38.29
N GLN A 597 27.85 -19.75 -37.05
CA GLN A 597 28.94 -20.19 -36.13
C GLN A 597 28.97 -19.19 -34.99
N ASP A 598 28.47 -19.59 -33.85
CA ASP A 598 28.90 -19.23 -32.50
C ASP A 598 27.85 -19.67 -31.45
N ASP A 599 27.74 -21.00 -31.37
CA ASP A 599 26.81 -21.66 -30.42
C ASP A 599 27.56 -22.49 -29.34
N GLU A 600 28.73 -22.00 -28.87
CA GLU A 600 29.52 -22.77 -27.87
C GLU A 600 29.92 -21.99 -26.59
N LEU A 601 29.31 -20.87 -26.26
CA LEU A 601 29.67 -20.13 -25.02
C LEU A 601 28.52 -19.92 -24.02
N LYS A 602 27.40 -20.62 -24.19
CA LYS A 602 26.22 -20.48 -23.29
C LYS A 602 26.01 -21.63 -22.31
N THR A 603 26.96 -22.53 -22.14
CA THR A 603 26.76 -23.76 -21.30
C THR A 603 27.65 -23.80 -20.06
N HIS A 604 27.64 -22.79 -19.18
CA HIS A 604 28.13 -22.97 -17.81
C HIS A 604 27.47 -22.03 -16.82
N ARG A 605 26.11 -22.03 -16.75
CA ARG A 605 25.41 -21.57 -15.54
C ARG A 605 24.51 -22.72 -15.06
N ARG A 606 25.11 -23.76 -14.48
CA ARG A 606 24.34 -24.70 -13.65
C ARG A 606 24.15 -24.11 -12.27
N LEU A 607 22.98 -23.54 -12.05
CA LEU A 607 22.45 -23.25 -10.73
C LEU A 607 22.43 -24.54 -9.91
N ARG A 608 23.27 -24.62 -8.88
CA ARG A 608 23.12 -25.58 -7.79
C ARG A 608 22.17 -24.98 -6.76
N THR A 609 20.90 -25.02 -7.02
CA THR A 609 19.88 -24.81 -6.00
C THR A 609 19.16 -26.13 -5.79
N LYS A 610 19.49 -26.83 -4.71
CA LYS A 610 18.54 -27.77 -4.13
C LYS A 610 17.48 -26.94 -3.42
N PRO A 611 16.18 -27.17 -3.66
CA PRO A 611 15.13 -26.48 -2.92
C PRO A 611 15.28 -26.82 -1.44
N ILE A 612 15.18 -25.80 -0.59
CA ILE A 612 15.01 -26.02 0.84
C ILE A 612 13.55 -26.46 1.01
N GLU A 613 13.32 -27.73 1.33
CA GLU A 613 12.02 -28.18 1.84
C GLU A 613 11.80 -27.49 3.20
N ILE A 614 10.99 -26.45 3.23
CA ILE A 614 10.44 -25.90 4.46
C ILE A 614 9.31 -26.86 4.86
N LYS A 615 9.61 -27.84 5.71
CA LYS A 615 8.59 -28.70 6.32
C LYS A 615 7.66 -27.84 7.14
N GLY A 616 6.44 -27.65 6.65
CA GLY A 616 5.39 -26.91 7.38
C GLY A 616 4.44 -26.09 6.52
N LEU A 617 4.74 -25.85 5.24
CA LEU A 617 3.77 -25.26 4.32
C LEU A 617 3.04 -26.41 3.60
N ASN A 618 1.92 -26.84 4.16
CA ASN A 618 0.90 -27.57 3.41
C ASN A 618 0.12 -26.51 2.61
N LEU A 619 0.33 -26.47 1.32
CA LEU A 619 -0.55 -25.85 0.34
C LEU A 619 -1.85 -26.64 0.21
#